data_222b4fe161cd99bfe3e1fd7f25075136
#
_entry.id   222b4fe161cd99bfe3e1fd7f25075136
#
_cell.length_a   1.000
_cell.length_b   1.000
_cell.length_c   1.000
_cell.angle_alpha   90.00
_cell.angle_beta   90.00
_cell.angle_gamma   90.00
#
_symmetry.space_group_name_H-M   'P 1'
#
loop_
_entity.id
_entity.type
_entity.pdbx_description
1 polymer ?
#
loop_
_entity_poly.entity_id
_entity_poly.type
_entity_poly.pdbx_seq_one_letter_code
_entity_poly.pdbx_strand_id
1 'polypeptide(L)'
;MTTLRAAGARLLAAAMLALPLSTKANGARVTLDRAESHVEVAVTSTFTSFEARLETFEVAIMLDPESGRVESTAFHADLAAMKTGRADRDRNMVVWLQTDQFPQVVFDLRAVERGPDGALTARGRFQLHGQQHDLSFPVAVTISRGLATIDGTATLDTRDFGLPIIRFLVLTVDPVVRVHFHLQGSVTR
;
A
#
# COMPACT_ATOMS: atom_id res chain seq x y z
N MET A 1 -45.05 49.45 54.64
CA MET A 1 -46.17 49.28 53.68
C MET A 1 -45.61 49.43 52.31
N THR A 2 -45.95 48.57 51.41
CA THR A 2 -45.70 48.52 49.98
C THR A 2 -44.57 47.55 49.58
N THR A 3 -45.03 46.39 49.23
CA THR A 3 -44.28 45.29 48.68
C THR A 3 -43.98 45.48 47.20
N LEU A 4 -42.73 45.31 46.78
CA LEU A 4 -42.32 45.31 45.37
C LEU A 4 -42.00 43.90 44.93
N ARG A 5 -42.78 43.38 44.01
CA ARG A 5 -42.63 42.08 43.36
C ARG A 5 -41.55 42.18 42.28
N ALA A 6 -40.50 41.38 42.39
CA ALA A 6 -39.51 41.18 41.33
C ALA A 6 -39.98 40.09 40.37
N ALA A 7 -40.14 40.42 39.12
CA ALA A 7 -40.45 39.50 38.02
C ALA A 7 -39.18 38.81 37.55
N GLY A 8 -39.11 37.49 37.72
CA GLY A 8 -38.00 36.67 37.19
C GLY A 8 -38.16 36.35 35.71
N ALA A 9 -37.26 36.89 34.89
CA ALA A 9 -37.13 36.51 33.48
C ALA A 9 -36.40 35.15 33.36
N ARG A 10 -37.12 34.13 32.89
CA ARG A 10 -36.53 32.83 32.52
C ARG A 10 -35.95 32.92 31.12
N LEU A 11 -34.61 32.93 31.01
CA LEU A 11 -33.89 32.71 29.76
C LEU A 11 -33.96 31.24 29.40
N LEU A 12 -34.72 30.93 28.33
CA LEU A 12 -34.67 29.63 27.63
C LEU A 12 -33.42 29.58 26.77
N ALA A 13 -32.39 28.86 27.24
CA ALA A 13 -31.24 28.51 26.41
C ALA A 13 -31.64 27.39 25.47
N ALA A 14 -31.81 27.70 24.18
CA ALA A 14 -31.99 26.71 23.13
C ALA A 14 -30.62 26.04 22.87
N ALA A 15 -30.43 24.83 23.38
CA ALA A 15 -29.31 23.99 23.03
C ALA A 15 -29.49 23.48 21.60
N MET A 16 -28.79 24.08 20.65
CA MET A 16 -28.67 23.57 19.27
C MET A 16 -27.81 22.30 19.33
N LEU A 17 -28.48 21.13 19.25
CA LEU A 17 -27.85 19.83 19.13
C LEU A 17 -27.31 19.73 17.69
N ALA A 18 -26.02 20.02 17.49
CA ALA A 18 -25.33 19.79 16.23
C ALA A 18 -25.18 18.27 16.06
N LEU A 19 -26.02 17.66 15.25
CA LEU A 19 -25.87 16.29 14.79
C LEU A 19 -24.60 16.22 13.95
N PRO A 20 -23.66 15.30 14.22
CA PRO A 20 -22.53 15.09 13.34
C PRO A 20 -23.10 14.59 12.00
N LEU A 21 -22.88 15.34 10.91
CA LEU A 21 -23.05 14.85 9.56
C LEU A 21 -22.03 13.73 9.38
N SER A 22 -22.47 12.47 9.55
CA SER A 22 -21.72 11.32 9.09
C SER A 22 -21.64 11.40 7.57
N THR A 23 -20.55 11.95 7.05
CA THR A 23 -20.17 11.80 5.66
C THR A 23 -19.97 10.31 5.43
N LYS A 24 -20.96 9.65 4.81
CA LYS A 24 -20.75 8.31 4.23
C LYS A 24 -19.57 8.45 3.28
N ALA A 25 -18.46 7.78 3.59
CA ALA A 25 -17.40 7.58 2.64
C ALA A 25 -18.03 6.80 1.47
N ASN A 26 -18.21 7.47 0.33
CA ASN A 26 -18.73 6.87 -0.91
C ASN A 26 -17.59 6.12 -1.63
N GLY A 27 -16.72 5.44 -0.89
CA GLY A 27 -15.62 4.70 -1.43
C GLY A 27 -16.09 3.58 -2.34
N ALA A 28 -15.57 3.54 -3.55
CA ALA A 28 -15.74 2.44 -4.47
C ALA A 28 -14.61 1.42 -4.29
N ARG A 29 -14.93 0.14 -4.39
CA ARG A 29 -13.95 -0.95 -4.32
C ARG A 29 -13.40 -1.21 -5.71
N VAL A 30 -12.10 -1.46 -5.80
CA VAL A 30 -11.48 -2.00 -7.01
C VAL A 30 -11.45 -3.53 -6.90
N THR A 31 -12.15 -4.19 -7.83
CA THR A 31 -12.07 -5.65 -8.00
C THR A 31 -10.98 -5.94 -9.01
N LEU A 32 -9.85 -6.50 -8.55
CA LEU A 32 -8.69 -6.74 -9.41
C LEU A 32 -8.96 -7.78 -10.50
N ASP A 33 -8.45 -7.49 -11.68
CA ASP A 33 -8.18 -8.47 -12.72
C ASP A 33 -6.80 -9.10 -12.46
N ARG A 34 -6.79 -10.35 -12.03
CA ARG A 34 -5.57 -11.08 -11.69
C ARG A 34 -4.70 -11.41 -12.91
N ALA A 35 -5.29 -11.50 -14.09
CA ALA A 35 -4.54 -11.78 -15.33
C ALA A 35 -3.74 -10.55 -15.78
N GLU A 36 -4.31 -9.36 -15.55
CA GLU A 36 -3.71 -8.09 -15.95
C GLU A 36 -2.89 -7.43 -14.81
N SER A 37 -2.91 -8.02 -13.59
CA SER A 37 -2.20 -7.45 -12.45
C SER A 37 -0.96 -8.26 -12.10
N HIS A 38 0.16 -7.55 -11.81
CA HIS A 38 1.41 -8.20 -11.42
C HIS A 38 2.23 -7.35 -10.46
N VAL A 39 3.07 -8.04 -9.69
CA VAL A 39 4.07 -7.45 -8.80
C VAL A 39 5.39 -8.17 -9.04
N GLU A 40 6.42 -7.41 -9.39
CA GLU A 40 7.74 -7.92 -9.77
C GLU A 40 8.83 -7.21 -8.97
N VAL A 41 9.85 -7.94 -8.60
CA VAL A 41 11.02 -7.45 -7.87
C VAL A 41 12.25 -7.58 -8.75
N ALA A 42 12.77 -6.45 -9.19
CA ALA A 42 14.02 -6.40 -9.96
C ALA A 42 15.21 -6.45 -9.00
N VAL A 43 16.07 -7.45 -9.21
CA VAL A 43 17.26 -7.73 -8.41
C VAL A 43 18.48 -7.67 -9.29
N THR A 44 19.49 -6.92 -8.84
CA THR A 44 20.78 -6.78 -9.54
C THR A 44 21.87 -7.49 -8.76
N SER A 45 22.80 -8.12 -9.45
CA SER A 45 24.03 -8.67 -8.89
C SER A 45 25.23 -8.26 -9.69
N THR A 46 26.43 -8.60 -9.22
CA THR A 46 27.71 -8.24 -9.88
C THR A 46 27.76 -8.57 -11.37
N PHE A 47 27.11 -9.66 -11.80
CA PHE A 47 27.23 -10.14 -13.19
C PHE A 47 25.92 -10.18 -13.95
N THR A 48 24.79 -10.12 -13.28
CA THR A 48 23.48 -10.34 -13.90
C THR A 48 22.38 -9.67 -13.11
N SER A 49 21.29 -9.38 -13.80
CA SER A 49 20.03 -8.97 -13.18
C SER A 49 18.96 -10.01 -13.47
N PHE A 50 17.97 -10.10 -12.60
CA PHE A 50 16.81 -10.95 -12.79
C PHE A 50 15.59 -10.34 -12.10
N GLU A 51 14.44 -10.84 -12.45
CA GLU A 51 13.18 -10.47 -11.82
C GLU A 51 12.61 -11.65 -11.04
N ALA A 52 11.99 -11.35 -9.92
CA ALA A 52 11.17 -12.28 -9.17
C ALA A 52 9.73 -11.77 -9.20
N ARG A 53 8.80 -12.63 -9.57
CA ARG A 53 7.37 -12.30 -9.66
C ARG A 53 6.59 -12.94 -8.52
N LEU A 54 5.70 -12.19 -7.91
CA LEU A 54 4.69 -12.74 -7.00
C LEU A 54 3.57 -13.40 -7.82
N GLU A 55 3.45 -14.71 -7.76
CA GLU A 55 2.40 -15.44 -8.48
C GLU A 55 1.02 -15.25 -7.85
N THR A 56 0.99 -15.07 -6.53
CA THR A 56 -0.24 -14.83 -5.79
C THR A 56 -0.05 -13.71 -4.78
N PHE A 57 -1.02 -12.80 -4.75
CA PHE A 57 -1.11 -11.72 -3.78
C PHE A 57 -2.57 -11.30 -3.60
N GLU A 58 -2.86 -10.65 -2.51
CA GLU A 58 -4.15 -10.03 -2.25
C GLU A 58 -3.98 -8.53 -2.08
N VAL A 59 -4.89 -7.78 -2.67
CA VAL A 59 -4.95 -6.35 -2.45
C VAL A 59 -6.40 -5.89 -2.37
N ALA A 60 -6.68 -5.09 -1.34
CA ALA A 60 -7.94 -4.40 -1.17
C ALA A 60 -7.71 -2.92 -1.43
N ILE A 61 -8.38 -2.35 -2.42
CA ILE A 61 -8.25 -0.93 -2.78
C ILE A 61 -9.62 -0.28 -2.69
N MET A 62 -9.69 0.81 -1.94
CA MET A 62 -10.82 1.71 -1.91
C MET A 62 -10.41 3.05 -2.52
N LEU A 63 -11.24 3.58 -3.38
CA LEU A 63 -11.01 4.87 -4.02
C LEU A 63 -12.31 5.69 -4.07
N ASP A 64 -12.14 6.99 -4.14
CA ASP A 64 -13.22 7.92 -4.48
C ASP A 64 -13.41 7.90 -6.01
N PRO A 65 -14.55 7.41 -6.51
CA PRO A 65 -14.78 7.25 -7.95
C PRO A 65 -14.93 8.57 -8.69
N GLU A 66 -15.19 9.69 -8.00
CA GLU A 66 -15.36 11.01 -8.61
C GLU A 66 -14.02 11.71 -8.79
N SER A 67 -13.17 11.68 -7.77
CA SER A 67 -11.86 12.35 -7.80
C SER A 67 -10.73 11.43 -8.26
N GLY A 68 -10.94 10.11 -8.30
CA GLY A 68 -9.90 9.11 -8.55
C GLY A 68 -8.89 8.97 -7.40
N ARG A 69 -9.19 9.55 -6.23
CA ARG A 69 -8.30 9.49 -5.08
C ARG A 69 -8.36 8.11 -4.42
N VAL A 70 -7.21 7.48 -4.25
CA VAL A 70 -7.10 6.24 -3.45
C VAL A 70 -7.23 6.61 -1.98
N GLU A 71 -8.21 6.02 -1.30
CA GLU A 71 -8.53 6.28 0.11
C GLU A 71 -7.81 5.31 1.04
N SER A 72 -7.76 4.05 0.64
CA SER A 72 -7.04 3.01 1.38
C SER A 72 -6.56 1.91 0.45
N THR A 73 -5.44 1.29 0.82
CA THR A 73 -4.94 0.06 0.20
C THR A 73 -4.33 -0.80 1.28
N ALA A 74 -4.71 -2.07 1.31
CA ALA A 74 -4.05 -3.11 2.07
C ALA A 74 -3.59 -4.18 1.08
N PHE A 75 -2.28 -4.41 1.05
CA PHE A 75 -1.63 -5.43 0.23
C PHE A 75 -0.97 -6.46 1.12
N HIS A 76 -1.14 -7.74 0.81
CA HIS A 76 -0.36 -8.80 1.41
C HIS A 76 -0.10 -9.94 0.43
N ALA A 77 1.04 -10.61 0.62
CA ALA A 77 1.42 -11.76 -0.15
C ALA A 77 2.26 -12.73 0.67
N ASP A 78 2.18 -14.01 0.30
CA ASP A 78 3.09 -15.04 0.80
C ASP A 78 4.41 -14.96 0.04
N LEU A 79 5.52 -14.84 0.75
CA LEU A 79 6.86 -14.75 0.17
C LEU A 79 7.26 -16.05 -0.54
N ALA A 80 6.69 -17.20 -0.17
CA ALA A 80 6.92 -18.47 -0.86
C ALA A 80 6.32 -18.51 -2.27
N ALA A 81 5.36 -17.61 -2.56
CA ALA A 81 4.77 -17.45 -3.89
C ALA A 81 5.67 -16.65 -4.85
N MET A 82 6.82 -16.12 -4.39
CA MET A 82 7.77 -15.41 -5.22
C MET A 82 8.57 -16.38 -6.09
N LYS A 83 8.57 -16.16 -7.41
CA LYS A 83 9.24 -17.01 -8.41
C LYS A 83 10.15 -16.21 -9.32
N THR A 84 11.30 -16.79 -9.63
CA THR A 84 12.32 -16.20 -10.52
C THR A 84 12.45 -16.95 -11.84
N GLY A 85 11.61 -17.97 -12.07
CA GLY A 85 11.72 -18.89 -13.20
C GLY A 85 12.84 -19.91 -13.07
N ARG A 86 13.55 -19.95 -11.92
CA ARG A 86 14.61 -20.92 -11.65
C ARG A 86 14.42 -21.57 -10.27
N ALA A 87 14.12 -22.85 -10.27
CA ALA A 87 13.80 -23.58 -9.05
C ALA A 87 14.94 -23.59 -8.00
N ASP A 88 16.20 -23.59 -8.43
CA ASP A 88 17.36 -23.48 -7.54
C ASP A 88 17.42 -22.11 -6.83
N ARG A 89 17.17 -21.04 -7.57
CA ARG A 89 17.11 -19.67 -7.03
C ARG A 89 15.92 -19.49 -6.08
N ASP A 90 14.76 -20.01 -6.47
CA ASP A 90 13.52 -19.93 -5.68
C ASP A 90 13.72 -20.61 -4.31
N ARG A 91 14.35 -21.81 -4.27
CA ARG A 91 14.67 -22.47 -3.00
C ARG A 91 15.63 -21.65 -2.12
N ASN A 92 16.67 -21.07 -2.72
CA ASN A 92 17.64 -20.26 -1.97
C ASN A 92 16.98 -18.98 -1.44
N MET A 93 16.06 -18.38 -2.20
CA MET A 93 15.31 -17.18 -1.79
C MET A 93 14.39 -17.46 -0.60
N VAL A 94 13.67 -18.58 -0.58
CA VAL A 94 12.84 -19.02 0.55
C VAL A 94 13.67 -19.16 1.82
N VAL A 95 14.86 -19.75 1.72
CA VAL A 95 15.80 -19.90 2.86
C VAL A 95 16.33 -18.54 3.32
N TRP A 96 16.73 -17.68 2.39
CA TRP A 96 17.27 -16.36 2.69
C TRP A 96 16.23 -15.44 3.32
N LEU A 97 14.97 -15.47 2.85
CA LEU A 97 13.85 -14.72 3.40
C LEU A 97 13.33 -15.32 4.72
N GLN A 98 13.78 -16.52 5.10
CA GLN A 98 13.31 -17.25 6.29
C GLN A 98 11.77 -17.37 6.32
N THR A 99 11.18 -17.80 5.21
CA THR A 99 9.72 -17.79 5.05
C THR A 99 8.97 -18.67 6.04
N ASP A 100 9.64 -19.63 6.67
CA ASP A 100 9.09 -20.44 7.77
C ASP A 100 8.78 -19.60 9.02
N GLN A 101 9.54 -18.51 9.25
CA GLN A 101 9.39 -17.61 10.39
C GLN A 101 8.66 -16.32 9.98
N PHE A 102 8.91 -15.85 8.77
CA PHE A 102 8.39 -14.59 8.22
C PHE A 102 7.72 -14.84 6.88
N PRO A 103 6.56 -15.51 6.86
CA PRO A 103 5.94 -15.97 5.60
C PRO A 103 5.41 -14.84 4.72
N GLN A 104 5.10 -13.68 5.29
CA GLN A 104 4.33 -12.66 4.61
C GLN A 104 5.06 -11.33 4.44
N VAL A 105 4.73 -10.66 3.35
CA VAL A 105 4.98 -9.25 3.12
C VAL A 105 3.65 -8.49 3.16
N VAL A 106 3.65 -7.31 3.80
CA VAL A 106 2.45 -6.49 3.97
C VAL A 106 2.77 -5.03 3.62
N PHE A 107 1.83 -4.35 2.97
CA PHE A 107 1.85 -2.90 2.81
C PHE A 107 0.48 -2.32 3.11
N ASP A 108 0.45 -1.36 4.04
CA ASP A 108 -0.73 -0.59 4.42
C ASP A 108 -0.55 0.87 4.00
N LEU A 109 -1.35 1.32 3.04
CA LEU A 109 -1.36 2.71 2.59
C LEU A 109 -1.92 3.62 3.68
N ARG A 110 -1.24 4.74 3.92
CA ARG A 110 -1.68 5.80 4.84
C ARG A 110 -2.18 7.04 4.11
N ALA A 111 -1.51 7.40 3.02
CA ALA A 111 -1.86 8.57 2.23
C ALA A 111 -1.36 8.46 0.79
N VAL A 112 -2.07 9.10 -0.14
CA VAL A 112 -1.56 9.47 -1.46
C VAL A 112 -1.54 10.99 -1.52
N GLU A 113 -0.36 11.55 -1.68
CA GLU A 113 -0.12 12.98 -1.73
C GLU A 113 0.12 13.42 -3.18
N ARG A 114 -0.44 14.58 -3.54
CA ARG A 114 -0.19 15.19 -4.85
C ARG A 114 0.85 16.29 -4.70
N GLY A 115 1.94 16.18 -5.43
CA GLY A 115 2.98 17.20 -5.51
C GLY A 115 2.54 18.44 -6.32
N PRO A 116 3.34 19.52 -6.26
CA PRO A 116 3.07 20.75 -7.02
C PRO A 116 3.08 20.54 -8.54
N ASP A 117 3.82 19.57 -9.01
CA ASP A 117 3.92 19.12 -10.41
C ASP A 117 2.78 18.18 -10.85
N GLY A 118 1.87 17.86 -9.92
CA GLY A 118 0.77 16.94 -10.13
C GLY A 118 1.11 15.46 -9.95
N ALA A 119 2.37 15.11 -9.71
CA ALA A 119 2.81 13.75 -9.43
C ALA A 119 2.18 13.22 -8.13
N LEU A 120 1.83 11.94 -8.11
CA LEU A 120 1.30 11.28 -6.93
C LEU A 120 2.39 10.48 -6.22
N THR A 121 2.42 10.59 -4.91
CA THR A 121 3.31 9.82 -4.02
C THR A 121 2.48 9.05 -3.02
N ALA A 122 2.59 7.74 -3.03
CA ALA A 122 2.02 6.86 -2.01
C ALA A 122 2.94 6.84 -0.79
N ARG A 123 2.33 6.91 0.40
CA ARG A 123 3.02 6.75 1.69
C ARG A 123 2.29 5.70 2.50
N GLY A 124 3.02 4.79 3.09
CA GLY A 124 2.43 3.72 3.87
C GLY A 124 3.45 3.02 4.75
N ARG A 125 2.99 1.98 5.40
CA ARG A 125 3.80 1.11 6.24
C ARG A 125 4.05 -0.20 5.51
N PHE A 126 5.31 -0.55 5.37
CA PHE A 126 5.75 -1.79 4.75
C PHE A 126 6.37 -2.70 5.79
N GLN A 127 5.95 -3.96 5.78
CA GLN A 127 6.47 -4.99 6.67
C GLN A 127 7.08 -6.12 5.85
N LEU A 128 8.31 -6.46 6.16
CA LEU A 128 9.07 -7.57 5.59
C LEU A 128 9.97 -8.17 6.66
N HIS A 129 10.13 -9.48 6.70
CA HIS A 129 11.04 -10.19 7.61
C HIS A 129 10.89 -9.76 9.08
N GLY A 130 9.64 -9.56 9.53
CA GLY A 130 9.30 -9.12 10.89
C GLY A 130 9.63 -7.67 11.23
N GLN A 131 10.28 -6.92 10.32
CA GLN A 131 10.56 -5.49 10.47
C GLN A 131 9.51 -4.66 9.77
N GLN A 132 9.24 -3.45 10.29
CA GLN A 132 8.25 -2.54 9.75
C GLN A 132 8.84 -1.14 9.58
N HIS A 133 8.78 -0.61 8.36
CA HIS A 133 9.29 0.71 8.00
C HIS A 133 8.26 1.53 7.23
N ASP A 134 8.35 2.85 7.35
CA ASP A 134 7.58 3.75 6.51
C ASP A 134 8.21 3.75 5.10
N LEU A 135 7.35 3.61 4.10
CA LEU A 135 7.75 3.56 2.69
C LEU A 135 7.01 4.65 1.91
N SER A 136 7.74 5.28 1.00
CA SER A 136 7.20 6.32 0.12
C SER A 136 7.70 6.11 -1.30
N PHE A 137 6.78 6.11 -2.27
CA PHE A 137 7.11 5.86 -3.68
C PHE A 137 6.14 6.53 -4.64
N PRO A 138 6.57 6.86 -5.87
CA PRO A 138 5.71 7.42 -6.90
C PRO A 138 4.67 6.41 -7.38
N VAL A 139 3.45 6.90 -7.64
CA VAL A 139 2.36 6.11 -8.23
C VAL A 139 1.66 6.90 -9.33
N ALA A 140 1.16 6.17 -10.33
CA ALA A 140 0.22 6.68 -11.30
C ALA A 140 -1.13 6.00 -11.12
N VAL A 141 -2.22 6.77 -11.09
CA VAL A 141 -3.59 6.26 -10.97
C VAL A 141 -4.40 6.79 -12.13
N THR A 142 -4.99 5.90 -12.89
CA THR A 142 -5.88 6.24 -14.00
C THR A 142 -7.21 5.53 -13.84
N ILE A 143 -8.31 6.25 -13.99
CA ILE A 143 -9.65 5.67 -14.02
C ILE A 143 -10.30 6.07 -15.34
N SER A 144 -10.70 5.08 -16.13
CA SER A 144 -11.36 5.26 -17.40
C SER A 144 -12.44 4.22 -17.60
N ARG A 145 -13.66 4.65 -17.89
CA ARG A 145 -14.81 3.78 -18.17
C ARG A 145 -15.06 2.70 -17.11
N GLY A 146 -14.85 3.02 -15.84
CA GLY A 146 -15.03 2.09 -14.73
C GLY A 146 -13.86 1.09 -14.54
N LEU A 147 -12.76 1.25 -15.27
CA LEU A 147 -11.52 0.51 -15.08
C LEU A 147 -10.52 1.41 -14.37
N ALA A 148 -9.95 0.93 -13.26
CA ALA A 148 -8.86 1.56 -12.56
C ALA A 148 -7.54 0.86 -12.92
N THR A 149 -6.49 1.65 -13.18
CA THR A 149 -5.12 1.19 -13.39
C THR A 149 -4.22 1.93 -12.41
N ILE A 150 -3.38 1.20 -11.68
CA ILE A 150 -2.47 1.75 -10.69
C ILE A 150 -1.08 1.16 -10.94
N ASP A 151 -0.15 2.04 -11.28
CA ASP A 151 1.25 1.70 -11.54
C ASP A 151 2.15 2.35 -10.50
N GLY A 152 3.21 1.65 -10.10
CA GLY A 152 4.18 2.23 -9.20
C GLY A 152 5.48 1.46 -9.14
N THR A 153 6.49 2.15 -8.57
CA THR A 153 7.81 1.58 -8.34
C THR A 153 8.29 1.99 -6.96
N ALA A 154 8.49 1.02 -6.07
CA ALA A 154 9.10 1.22 -4.77
C ALA A 154 10.56 0.74 -4.78
N THR A 155 11.43 1.45 -4.09
CA THR A 155 12.83 1.03 -3.87
C THR A 155 12.99 0.65 -2.41
N LEU A 156 13.55 -0.53 -2.17
CA LEU A 156 13.75 -1.09 -0.84
C LEU A 156 15.22 -1.46 -0.66
N ASP A 157 15.78 -1.15 0.51
CA ASP A 157 17.04 -1.73 0.95
C ASP A 157 16.73 -2.92 1.87
N THR A 158 17.10 -4.11 1.45
CA THR A 158 16.80 -5.35 2.20
C THR A 158 17.49 -5.40 3.56
N ARG A 159 18.55 -4.62 3.75
CA ARG A 159 19.28 -4.51 5.03
C ARG A 159 18.42 -3.83 6.11
N ASP A 160 17.56 -2.90 5.73
CA ASP A 160 16.64 -2.23 6.67
C ASP A 160 15.68 -3.23 7.32
N PHE A 161 15.46 -4.36 6.65
CA PHE A 161 14.62 -5.46 7.12
C PHE A 161 15.43 -6.60 7.77
N GLY A 162 16.70 -6.37 8.10
CA GLY A 162 17.56 -7.36 8.76
C GLY A 162 18.01 -8.50 7.87
N LEU A 163 17.81 -8.40 6.54
CA LEU A 163 18.26 -9.42 5.61
C LEU A 163 19.76 -9.26 5.28
N PRO A 164 20.55 -10.34 5.32
CA PRO A 164 21.96 -10.26 5.02
C PRO A 164 22.21 -10.07 3.52
N ILE A 165 23.30 -9.38 3.16
CA ILE A 165 23.74 -9.28 1.77
C ILE A 165 24.14 -10.68 1.28
N ILE A 166 23.56 -11.13 0.17
CA ILE A 166 23.92 -12.40 -0.46
C ILE A 166 25.26 -12.26 -1.15
N ARG A 167 26.23 -13.07 -0.70
CA ARG A 167 27.58 -13.15 -1.27
C ARG A 167 27.97 -14.59 -1.50
N PHE A 168 28.47 -14.90 -2.69
CA PHE A 168 28.98 -16.21 -3.03
C PHE A 168 30.19 -16.06 -3.95
N LEU A 169 31.37 -16.37 -3.45
CA LEU A 169 32.67 -16.15 -4.12
C LEU A 169 32.81 -14.68 -4.54
N VAL A 170 32.81 -14.43 -5.86
CA VAL A 170 32.91 -13.10 -6.46
C VAL A 170 31.55 -12.46 -6.79
N LEU A 171 30.46 -13.19 -6.56
CA LEU A 171 29.10 -12.69 -6.77
C LEU A 171 28.59 -11.98 -5.52
N THR A 172 28.09 -10.78 -5.69
CA THR A 172 27.34 -10.04 -4.66
C THR A 172 26.01 -9.61 -5.24
N VAL A 173 24.94 -9.84 -4.52
CA VAL A 173 23.61 -9.31 -4.84
C VAL A 173 23.48 -7.93 -4.22
N ASP A 174 23.02 -6.96 -5.00
CA ASP A 174 22.73 -5.62 -4.52
C ASP A 174 21.61 -5.71 -3.46
N PRO A 175 21.81 -5.18 -2.25
CA PRO A 175 20.75 -5.15 -1.25
C PRO A 175 19.60 -4.20 -1.62
N VAL A 176 19.79 -3.29 -2.56
CA VAL A 176 18.75 -2.38 -3.04
C VAL A 176 17.98 -3.05 -4.17
N VAL A 177 16.70 -3.30 -3.95
CA VAL A 177 15.78 -3.90 -4.92
C VAL A 177 14.71 -2.90 -5.34
N ARG A 178 14.15 -3.08 -6.54
CA ARG A 178 13.02 -2.30 -7.03
C ARG A 178 11.81 -3.19 -7.18
N VAL A 179 10.71 -2.79 -6.56
CA VAL A 179 9.42 -3.46 -6.68
C VAL A 179 8.58 -2.67 -7.67
N HIS A 180 8.30 -3.27 -8.82
CA HIS A 180 7.38 -2.74 -9.82
C HIS A 180 6.03 -3.42 -9.65
N PHE A 181 4.97 -2.65 -9.72
CA PHE A 181 3.62 -3.23 -9.71
C PHE A 181 2.73 -2.53 -10.73
N HIS A 182 1.89 -3.33 -11.35
CA HIS A 182 0.79 -2.93 -12.20
C HIS A 182 -0.47 -3.60 -11.69
N LEU A 183 -1.45 -2.82 -11.29
CA LEU A 183 -2.73 -3.32 -10.76
C LEU A 183 -3.85 -2.76 -11.62
N GLN A 184 -4.66 -3.63 -12.17
CA GLN A 184 -5.81 -3.28 -12.98
C GLN A 184 -7.08 -3.94 -12.42
N GLY A 185 -8.19 -3.23 -12.42
CA GLY A 185 -9.44 -3.79 -11.93
C GLY A 185 -10.65 -2.91 -12.18
N SER A 186 -11.83 -3.51 -12.06
CA SER A 186 -13.10 -2.79 -12.20
C SER A 186 -13.48 -2.08 -10.92
N VAL A 187 -13.94 -0.83 -11.07
CA VAL A 187 -14.46 0.01 -9.97
C VAL A 187 -15.92 -0.36 -9.74
N THR A 188 -16.22 -0.91 -8.56
CA THR A 188 -17.57 -1.28 -8.13
C THR A 188 -17.99 -0.43 -6.93
N ARG A 189 -19.22 0.11 -6.99
CA ARG A 189 -19.86 0.90 -5.91
C ARG A 189 -20.58 0.00 -4.91
#